data_5e6a8612a65710a6fc7e2b75c8d14760
#
_entry.id   5e6a8612a65710a6fc7e2b75c8d14760
#
_cell.length_a   1.000
_cell.length_b   1.000
_cell.length_c   1.000
_cell.angle_alpha   90.00
_cell.angle_beta   90.00
_cell.angle_gamma   90.00
#
_symmetry.space_group_name_H-M   'P 1'
#
loop_
_entity.id
_entity.type
_entity.pdbx_description
1 polymer ?
#
loop_
_entity_poly.entity_id
_entity_poly.type
_entity_poly.pdbx_seq_one_letter_code
_entity_poly.pdbx_strand_id
1 'polypeptide(L)'
;GELWNSLSNEQRDNYPRIYFSGNNIDPRRTGDIIRHLKDVAQIKKTHGGQPLRIMLLVISKSGGTLDTMSNFMVMYDEFMKADNVEVEVVAVTDPNEEKPTLLKKLAMDMGWKQFAVPDGVGGRFTVFTEVGLSLAACIGFDIGNFLAGARAMDEACQNDDLWQNPAMLNAALKFAAAEKHGRDIEVMMPYGDYLKSVSEWYIQLLAESLGKQFNKEGKEVCYGRTPVVAVGTTDMHAQTQQHQEGKLNKVVQFIRIDKWADDLVIPNAFPEAKKLADIAGVTMGAALEVARQSNADALASNKRYSAVFALPELTPYHLGELLYMLAMSIAYEGELADVDAFDQPGVEAYKRIMGPKLQALKG
;
A
#
# COMPACT_ATOMS: atom_id res chain seq x y z
N GLY A 1 9.35 2.39 7.37
CA GLY A 1 10.44 3.36 7.13
C GLY A 1 11.16 3.75 8.40
N GLU A 2 10.47 4.23 9.42
CA GLU A 2 11.11 4.74 10.65
C GLU A 2 11.89 3.66 11.40
N LEU A 3 11.28 2.52 11.67
CA LEU A 3 11.97 1.39 12.32
C LEU A 3 13.16 0.91 11.49
N TRP A 4 13.02 0.76 10.19
CA TRP A 4 14.11 0.39 9.31
C TRP A 4 15.28 1.36 9.40
N ASN A 5 15.01 2.66 9.38
CA ASN A 5 16.03 3.70 9.45
C ASN A 5 16.71 3.81 10.83
N SER A 6 16.06 3.34 11.90
CA SER A 6 16.65 3.29 13.25
C SER A 6 17.62 2.13 13.47
N LEU A 7 17.55 1.08 12.64
CA LEU A 7 18.46 -0.06 12.73
C LEU A 7 19.90 0.33 12.38
N SER A 8 20.89 -0.36 12.94
CA SER A 8 22.29 -0.25 12.53
C SER A 8 22.52 -0.74 11.09
N ASN A 9 23.67 -0.44 10.50
CA ASN A 9 24.01 -0.96 9.17
C ASN A 9 24.05 -2.49 9.15
N GLU A 10 24.60 -3.11 10.19
CA GLU A 10 24.65 -4.57 10.32
C GLU A 10 23.24 -5.20 10.40
N GLN A 11 22.36 -4.60 11.20
CA GLN A 11 20.97 -5.04 11.32
C GLN A 11 20.16 -4.90 10.01
N ARG A 12 20.62 -4.05 9.10
CA ARG A 12 20.06 -3.90 7.76
C ARG A 12 20.85 -4.66 6.70
N ASP A 13 21.78 -5.54 7.05
CA ASP A 13 22.69 -6.20 6.11
C ASP A 13 23.38 -5.22 5.14
N ASN A 14 23.72 -4.03 5.63
CA ASN A 14 24.26 -2.90 4.86
C ASN A 14 23.35 -2.31 3.79
N TYR A 15 22.07 -2.68 3.73
CA TYR A 15 21.09 -2.01 2.85
C TYR A 15 20.87 -0.56 3.30
N PRO A 16 20.50 0.35 2.37
CA PRO A 16 20.38 1.78 2.64
C PRO A 16 19.24 2.11 3.60
N ARG A 17 19.28 3.28 4.18
CA ARG A 17 18.11 3.93 4.78
C ARG A 17 17.15 4.38 3.69
N ILE A 18 15.86 4.37 3.98
CA ILE A 18 14.81 4.70 3.02
C ILE A 18 13.95 5.84 3.52
N TYR A 19 13.70 6.80 2.64
CA TYR A 19 12.82 7.92 2.88
C TYR A 19 11.78 7.97 1.78
N PHE A 20 10.50 7.93 2.15
CA PHE A 20 9.40 8.03 1.20
C PHE A 20 8.95 9.48 1.06
N SER A 21 8.87 9.96 -0.17
CA SER A 21 8.37 11.28 -0.56
C SER A 21 7.60 11.17 -1.88
N GLY A 22 6.85 12.22 -2.25
CA GLY A 22 6.12 12.24 -3.51
C GLY A 22 4.70 11.67 -3.45
N ASN A 23 4.23 11.27 -2.27
CA ASN A 23 2.82 10.95 -2.03
C ASN A 23 1.97 12.18 -1.68
N ASN A 24 2.59 13.31 -1.42
CA ASN A 24 1.97 14.61 -1.14
C ASN A 24 2.98 15.73 -1.45
N ILE A 25 2.49 16.95 -1.71
CA ILE A 25 3.31 18.15 -1.90
C ILE A 25 3.43 18.91 -0.57
N ASP A 26 3.75 18.19 0.51
CA ASP A 26 3.95 18.80 1.82
C ASP A 26 5.36 19.40 1.92
N PRO A 27 5.49 20.74 1.96
CA PRO A 27 6.79 21.39 1.96
C PRO A 27 7.57 21.12 3.24
N ARG A 28 6.91 20.90 4.37
CA ARG A 28 7.56 20.64 5.65
C ARG A 28 8.23 19.28 5.66
N ARG A 29 7.49 18.22 5.32
CA ARG A 29 8.05 16.85 5.28
C ARG A 29 9.23 16.75 4.32
N THR A 30 9.07 17.30 3.10
CA THR A 30 10.15 17.31 2.11
C THR A 30 11.36 18.09 2.61
N GLY A 31 11.14 19.28 3.18
CA GLY A 31 12.19 20.09 3.79
C GLY A 31 12.87 19.43 4.97
N ASP A 32 12.16 18.69 5.82
CA ASP A 32 12.74 17.96 6.95
C ASP A 32 13.67 16.83 6.48
N ILE A 33 13.29 16.08 5.46
CA ILE A 33 14.14 15.04 4.84
C ILE A 33 15.42 15.68 4.28
N ILE A 34 15.29 16.77 3.54
CA ILE A 34 16.43 17.47 2.93
C ILE A 34 17.39 17.98 4.00
N ARG A 35 16.90 18.66 5.04
CA ARG A 35 17.73 19.15 6.15
C ARG A 35 18.44 18.00 6.84
N HIS A 36 17.72 16.97 7.22
CA HIS A 36 18.30 15.80 7.88
C HIS A 36 19.45 15.18 7.08
N LEU A 37 19.25 14.96 5.78
CA LEU A 37 20.28 14.34 4.93
C LEU A 37 21.50 15.28 4.71
N LYS A 38 21.28 16.59 4.61
CA LYS A 38 22.38 17.58 4.57
C LYS A 38 23.17 17.61 5.87
N ASP A 39 22.50 17.53 7.02
CA ASP A 39 23.16 17.45 8.33
C ASP A 39 24.00 16.18 8.45
N VAL A 40 23.47 15.03 8.01
CA VAL A 40 24.23 13.76 7.95
C VAL A 40 25.46 13.89 7.04
N ALA A 41 25.34 14.53 5.88
CA ALA A 41 26.46 14.74 4.96
C ALA A 41 27.55 15.62 5.61
N GLN A 42 27.15 16.68 6.31
CA GLN A 42 28.07 17.59 7.02
C GLN A 42 28.77 16.88 8.20
N ILE A 43 28.05 16.07 8.98
CA ILE A 43 28.64 15.27 10.06
C ILE A 43 29.70 14.31 9.49
N LYS A 44 29.37 13.61 8.38
CA LYS A 44 30.35 12.72 7.69
C LYS A 44 31.60 13.49 7.26
N LYS A 45 31.43 14.65 6.63
CA LYS A 45 32.55 15.50 6.21
C LYS A 45 33.45 15.92 7.38
N THR A 46 32.83 16.38 8.46
CA THR A 46 33.57 16.83 9.66
C THR A 46 34.43 15.72 10.27
N HIS A 47 33.98 14.46 10.16
CA HIS A 47 34.73 13.30 10.67
C HIS A 47 35.62 12.63 9.59
N GLY A 48 35.86 13.27 8.45
CA GLY A 48 36.69 12.74 7.36
C GLY A 48 36.13 11.54 6.64
N GLY A 49 34.78 11.36 6.72
CA GLY A 49 34.08 10.25 6.04
C GLY A 49 33.83 10.55 4.55
N GLN A 50 33.57 9.49 3.80
CA GLN A 50 33.19 9.58 2.37
C GLN A 50 31.88 10.37 2.21
N PRO A 51 31.65 10.99 1.04
CA PRO A 51 30.39 11.67 0.74
C PRO A 51 29.17 10.81 1.04
N LEU A 52 28.07 11.48 1.42
CA LEU A 52 26.78 10.81 1.56
C LEU A 52 26.24 10.48 0.18
N ARG A 53 26.09 9.19 -0.12
CA ARG A 53 25.45 8.74 -1.37
C ARG A 53 23.95 8.73 -1.19
N ILE A 54 23.24 9.43 -2.08
CA ILE A 54 21.78 9.52 -2.11
C ILE A 54 21.32 9.00 -3.45
N MET A 55 20.46 7.96 -3.44
CA MET A 55 19.77 7.50 -4.63
C MET A 55 18.34 8.04 -4.62
N LEU A 56 17.98 8.77 -5.66
CA LEU A 56 16.59 9.20 -5.92
C LEU A 56 15.94 8.20 -6.86
N LEU A 57 15.09 7.33 -6.30
CA LEU A 57 14.27 6.39 -7.07
C LEU A 57 12.97 7.10 -7.45
N VAL A 58 12.86 7.53 -8.70
CA VAL A 58 11.75 8.34 -9.22
C VAL A 58 10.79 7.46 -10.00
N ILE A 59 9.58 7.29 -9.49
CA ILE A 59 8.57 6.40 -10.07
C ILE A 59 7.39 7.21 -10.58
N SER A 60 7.25 7.31 -11.90
CA SER A 60 6.11 7.97 -12.55
C SER A 60 5.92 7.47 -13.98
N LYS A 61 4.82 6.73 -14.24
CA LYS A 61 4.50 6.22 -15.58
C LYS A 61 4.36 7.37 -16.58
N SER A 62 3.54 8.37 -16.27
CA SER A 62 3.30 9.53 -17.15
C SER A 62 4.47 10.52 -17.19
N GLY A 63 5.39 10.45 -16.22
CA GLY A 63 6.49 11.40 -16.07
C GLY A 63 6.07 12.83 -15.72
N GLY A 64 4.78 13.08 -15.48
CA GLY A 64 4.22 14.40 -15.22
C GLY A 64 3.34 14.49 -13.98
N THR A 65 3.36 13.48 -13.11
CA THR A 65 2.60 13.46 -11.86
C THR A 65 3.08 14.60 -10.95
N LEU A 66 2.20 15.53 -10.61
CA LEU A 66 2.56 16.74 -9.87
C LEU A 66 3.29 16.43 -8.57
N ASP A 67 2.73 15.55 -7.76
CA ASP A 67 3.27 15.21 -6.43
C ASP A 67 4.68 14.62 -6.52
N THR A 68 4.87 13.62 -7.37
CA THR A 68 6.15 12.96 -7.59
C THR A 68 7.20 13.93 -8.15
N MET A 69 6.85 14.64 -9.22
CA MET A 69 7.81 15.49 -9.92
C MET A 69 8.17 16.76 -9.13
N SER A 70 7.23 17.34 -8.37
CA SER A 70 7.54 18.49 -7.50
C SER A 70 8.54 18.12 -6.42
N ASN A 71 8.32 17.01 -5.72
CA ASN A 71 9.25 16.53 -4.69
C ASN A 71 10.60 16.16 -5.29
N PHE A 72 10.59 15.45 -6.43
CA PHE A 72 11.82 15.08 -7.11
C PHE A 72 12.66 16.30 -7.51
N MET A 73 12.06 17.30 -8.17
CA MET A 73 12.79 18.49 -8.61
C MET A 73 13.40 19.25 -7.43
N VAL A 74 12.66 19.42 -6.34
CA VAL A 74 13.16 20.10 -5.14
C VAL A 74 14.29 19.31 -4.50
N MET A 75 14.14 18.00 -4.30
CA MET A 75 15.19 17.16 -3.71
C MET A 75 16.43 17.09 -4.60
N TYR A 76 16.25 16.93 -5.91
CA TYR A 76 17.35 16.87 -6.86
C TYR A 76 18.18 18.15 -6.83
N ASP A 77 17.53 19.31 -6.96
CA ASP A 77 18.20 20.61 -6.95
C ASP A 77 18.94 20.87 -5.62
N GLU A 78 18.31 20.57 -4.50
CA GLU A 78 18.86 20.77 -3.16
C GLU A 78 20.04 19.83 -2.87
N PHE A 79 20.01 18.58 -3.32
CA PHE A 79 21.11 17.64 -3.10
C PHE A 79 22.26 17.83 -4.09
N MET A 80 21.97 18.22 -5.35
CA MET A 80 23.02 18.57 -6.31
C MET A 80 23.86 19.78 -5.89
N LYS A 81 23.28 20.70 -5.10
CA LYS A 81 23.97 21.87 -4.54
C LYS A 81 24.59 21.58 -3.16
N ALA A 82 24.29 20.45 -2.55
CA ALA A 82 24.72 20.15 -1.21
C ALA A 82 26.20 19.72 -1.20
N ASP A 83 26.92 20.21 -0.20
CA ASP A 83 28.30 19.81 0.04
C ASP A 83 28.39 18.38 0.60
N ASN A 84 29.39 17.63 0.15
CA ASN A 84 29.66 16.26 0.56
C ASN A 84 28.48 15.27 0.30
N VAL A 85 27.77 15.46 -0.80
CA VAL A 85 26.68 14.60 -1.29
C VAL A 85 26.98 14.12 -2.70
N GLU A 86 26.78 12.84 -2.95
CA GLU A 86 26.77 12.23 -4.29
C GLU A 86 25.35 11.77 -4.60
N VAL A 87 24.80 12.21 -5.73
CA VAL A 87 23.42 11.91 -6.13
C VAL A 87 23.42 10.94 -7.31
N GLU A 88 22.70 9.85 -7.16
CA GLU A 88 22.32 8.96 -8.25
C GLU A 88 20.81 9.03 -8.47
N VAL A 89 20.37 8.93 -9.72
CA VAL A 89 18.94 8.89 -10.07
C VAL A 89 18.63 7.59 -10.80
N VAL A 90 17.55 6.95 -10.38
CA VAL A 90 16.98 5.80 -11.07
C VAL A 90 15.53 6.14 -11.41
N ALA A 91 15.18 6.08 -12.70
CA ALA A 91 13.83 6.36 -13.17
C ALA A 91 13.05 5.08 -13.43
N VAL A 92 11.83 4.98 -12.90
CA VAL A 92 10.87 3.93 -13.23
C VAL A 92 9.70 4.58 -13.95
N THR A 93 9.62 4.39 -15.27
CA THR A 93 8.71 5.16 -16.13
C THR A 93 8.26 4.35 -17.35
N ASP A 94 7.40 4.94 -18.17
CA ASP A 94 6.95 4.36 -19.43
C ASP A 94 8.16 4.03 -20.34
N PRO A 95 8.25 2.83 -20.92
CA PRO A 95 9.38 2.41 -21.76
C PRO A 95 9.36 3.01 -23.17
N ASN A 96 8.29 3.67 -23.63
CA ASN A 96 8.11 4.12 -25.00
C ASN A 96 9.22 5.11 -25.41
N GLU A 97 10.01 4.76 -26.40
CA GLU A 97 11.13 5.58 -26.93
C GLU A 97 10.70 6.45 -28.11
N GLU A 98 9.66 6.09 -28.86
CA GLU A 98 9.16 6.86 -29.99
C GLU A 98 8.39 8.11 -29.52
N LYS A 99 7.63 7.97 -28.42
CA LYS A 99 6.89 9.06 -27.76
C LYS A 99 7.20 9.09 -26.27
N PRO A 100 8.44 9.45 -25.90
CA PRO A 100 8.88 9.35 -24.52
C PRO A 100 8.12 10.34 -23.63
N THR A 101 7.74 9.86 -22.44
CA THR A 101 7.25 10.72 -21.37
C THR A 101 8.33 11.72 -20.92
N LEU A 102 7.93 12.74 -20.16
CA LEU A 102 8.89 13.73 -19.66
C LEU A 102 10.02 13.07 -18.84
N LEU A 103 9.68 12.16 -17.92
CA LEU A 103 10.68 11.49 -17.09
C LEU A 103 11.57 10.53 -17.92
N LYS A 104 11.00 9.84 -18.90
CA LYS A 104 11.76 9.01 -19.85
C LYS A 104 12.79 9.85 -20.60
N LYS A 105 12.36 10.99 -21.15
CA LYS A 105 13.24 11.90 -21.88
C LYS A 105 14.37 12.43 -20.98
N LEU A 106 14.04 12.91 -19.79
CA LEU A 106 15.06 13.36 -18.83
C LEU A 106 16.06 12.25 -18.48
N ALA A 107 15.58 11.04 -18.25
CA ALA A 107 16.45 9.91 -17.94
C ALA A 107 17.39 9.55 -19.11
N MET A 108 16.92 9.65 -20.36
CA MET A 108 17.76 9.45 -21.55
C MET A 108 18.80 10.57 -21.69
N ASP A 109 18.37 11.84 -21.58
CA ASP A 109 19.25 13.00 -21.74
C ASP A 109 20.34 13.06 -20.64
N MET A 110 20.02 12.62 -19.43
CA MET A 110 20.92 12.63 -18.27
C MET A 110 21.70 11.32 -18.06
N GLY A 111 21.42 10.29 -18.86
CA GLY A 111 22.06 8.99 -18.73
C GLY A 111 21.70 8.23 -17.43
N TRP A 112 20.51 8.46 -16.86
CA TRP A 112 20.07 7.77 -15.64
C TRP A 112 19.72 6.31 -15.93
N LYS A 113 19.92 5.46 -14.92
CA LYS A 113 19.39 4.09 -14.97
C LYS A 113 17.87 4.11 -15.04
N GLN A 114 17.30 3.19 -15.80
CA GLN A 114 15.88 3.15 -16.08
C GLN A 114 15.32 1.75 -15.87
N PHE A 115 14.11 1.69 -15.34
CA PHE A 115 13.26 0.51 -15.32
C PHE A 115 11.92 0.84 -15.98
N ALA A 116 11.30 -0.16 -16.59
CA ALA A 116 10.07 0.01 -17.33
C ALA A 116 8.84 -0.19 -16.44
N VAL A 117 7.84 0.67 -16.60
CA VAL A 117 6.47 0.33 -16.17
C VAL A 117 5.82 -0.40 -17.34
N PRO A 118 5.41 -1.67 -17.20
CA PRO A 118 4.86 -2.43 -18.32
C PRO A 118 3.63 -1.77 -18.94
N ASP A 119 3.48 -1.87 -20.25
CA ASP A 119 2.30 -1.41 -20.95
C ASP A 119 1.05 -2.18 -20.49
N GLY A 120 -0.09 -1.50 -20.49
CA GLY A 120 -1.36 -2.08 -20.07
C GLY A 120 -1.55 -2.20 -18.55
N VAL A 121 -0.47 -2.07 -17.74
CA VAL A 121 -0.58 -2.15 -16.27
C VAL A 121 -0.89 -0.78 -15.70
N GLY A 122 -2.06 -0.63 -15.06
CA GLY A 122 -2.44 0.57 -14.31
C GLY A 122 -1.62 0.74 -13.03
N GLY A 123 -1.41 1.99 -12.59
CA GLY A 123 -0.54 2.30 -11.44
C GLY A 123 -0.84 1.48 -10.17
N ARG A 124 -2.09 1.29 -9.82
CA ARG A 124 -2.52 0.52 -8.65
C ARG A 124 -2.28 -0.99 -8.72
N PHE A 125 -1.97 -1.52 -9.92
CA PHE A 125 -1.65 -2.93 -10.15
C PHE A 125 -0.13 -3.19 -10.28
N THR A 126 0.72 -2.16 -10.14
CA THR A 126 2.16 -2.26 -10.46
C THR A 126 3.02 -2.87 -9.36
N VAL A 127 2.46 -3.36 -8.27
CA VAL A 127 3.23 -3.89 -7.13
C VAL A 127 4.16 -5.05 -7.52
N PHE A 128 3.77 -5.86 -8.50
CA PHE A 128 4.55 -7.00 -9.03
C PHE A 128 5.43 -6.64 -10.24
N THR A 129 5.53 -5.37 -10.57
CA THR A 129 6.39 -4.86 -11.65
C THR A 129 7.62 -4.16 -11.08
N GLU A 130 8.46 -3.63 -11.95
CA GLU A 130 9.63 -2.84 -11.56
C GLU A 130 9.31 -1.69 -10.61
N VAL A 131 8.07 -1.23 -10.56
CA VAL A 131 7.60 -0.20 -9.61
C VAL A 131 7.75 -0.65 -8.16
N GLY A 132 7.18 -1.82 -7.82
CA GLY A 132 7.31 -2.40 -6.47
C GLY A 132 8.66 -3.09 -6.26
N LEU A 133 9.13 -3.84 -7.27
CA LEU A 133 10.30 -4.69 -7.15
C LEU A 133 11.62 -3.92 -7.04
N SER A 134 11.75 -2.74 -7.69
CA SER A 134 12.95 -1.91 -7.54
C SER A 134 13.14 -1.41 -6.12
N LEU A 135 12.06 -0.98 -5.47
CA LEU A 135 12.09 -0.60 -4.05
C LEU A 135 12.39 -1.81 -3.15
N ALA A 136 11.73 -2.95 -3.41
CA ALA A 136 11.97 -4.19 -2.68
C ALA A 136 13.44 -4.62 -2.75
N ALA A 137 14.07 -4.52 -3.92
CA ALA A 137 15.50 -4.78 -4.10
C ALA A 137 16.38 -3.86 -3.26
N CYS A 138 16.03 -2.57 -3.12
CA CYS A 138 16.79 -1.60 -2.32
C CYS A 138 16.86 -1.96 -0.82
N ILE A 139 15.95 -2.77 -0.32
CA ILE A 139 15.91 -3.17 1.10
C ILE A 139 16.22 -4.65 1.34
N GLY A 140 16.68 -5.35 0.31
CA GLY A 140 16.96 -6.78 0.43
C GLY A 140 15.73 -7.65 0.66
N PHE A 141 14.54 -7.17 0.28
CA PHE A 141 13.31 -7.96 0.39
C PHE A 141 13.38 -9.18 -0.54
N ASP A 142 12.91 -10.32 -0.07
CA ASP A 142 12.94 -11.57 -0.85
C ASP A 142 11.90 -11.53 -1.99
N ILE A 143 12.30 -10.94 -3.10
CA ILE A 143 11.52 -10.81 -4.33
C ILE A 143 11.17 -12.20 -4.90
N GLY A 144 12.09 -13.17 -4.79
CA GLY A 144 11.89 -14.52 -5.30
C GLY A 144 10.68 -15.20 -4.65
N ASN A 145 10.63 -15.21 -3.32
CA ASN A 145 9.50 -15.76 -2.57
C ASN A 145 8.24 -14.92 -2.74
N PHE A 146 8.34 -13.60 -2.82
CA PHE A 146 7.19 -12.73 -3.07
C PHE A 146 6.49 -13.06 -4.40
N LEU A 147 7.25 -13.18 -5.47
CA LEU A 147 6.72 -13.56 -6.80
C LEU A 147 6.27 -15.02 -6.85
N ALA A 148 6.89 -15.90 -6.08
CA ALA A 148 6.44 -17.29 -5.96
C ALA A 148 5.04 -17.38 -5.32
N GLY A 149 4.78 -16.61 -4.26
CA GLY A 149 3.46 -16.52 -3.65
C GLY A 149 2.41 -15.94 -4.61
N ALA A 150 2.74 -14.87 -5.34
CA ALA A 150 1.84 -14.30 -6.34
C ALA A 150 1.51 -15.31 -7.45
N ARG A 151 2.50 -16.11 -7.90
CA ARG A 151 2.30 -17.15 -8.92
C ARG A 151 1.42 -18.29 -8.42
N ALA A 152 1.62 -18.74 -7.18
CA ALA A 152 0.77 -19.76 -6.58
C ALA A 152 -0.70 -19.31 -6.47
N MET A 153 -0.91 -18.04 -6.13
CA MET A 153 -2.25 -17.46 -6.09
C MET A 153 -2.83 -17.26 -7.49
N ASP A 154 -2.02 -16.92 -8.50
CA ASP A 154 -2.43 -16.87 -9.90
C ASP A 154 -2.99 -18.22 -10.36
N GLU A 155 -2.27 -19.30 -10.08
CA GLU A 155 -2.71 -20.68 -10.38
C GLU A 155 -4.06 -21.00 -9.69
N ALA A 156 -4.22 -20.63 -8.42
CA ALA A 156 -5.49 -20.80 -7.70
C ALA A 156 -6.64 -19.98 -8.30
N CYS A 157 -6.34 -18.77 -8.76
CA CYS A 157 -7.33 -17.89 -9.41
C CYS A 157 -7.73 -18.31 -10.82
N GLN A 158 -7.05 -19.27 -11.45
CA GLN A 158 -7.45 -19.86 -12.73
C GLN A 158 -8.50 -20.97 -12.59
N ASN A 159 -8.84 -21.37 -11.37
CA ASN A 159 -9.85 -22.39 -11.14
C ASN A 159 -11.28 -21.80 -11.38
N ASP A 160 -12.08 -22.50 -12.18
CA ASP A 160 -13.46 -22.12 -12.50
C ASP A 160 -14.46 -22.45 -11.37
N ASP A 161 -14.07 -23.30 -10.39
CA ASP A 161 -14.89 -23.58 -9.22
C ASP A 161 -14.82 -22.41 -8.24
N LEU A 162 -15.95 -21.74 -8.02
CA LEU A 162 -16.10 -20.62 -7.09
C LEU A 162 -15.52 -20.90 -5.70
N TRP A 163 -15.67 -22.12 -5.20
CA TRP A 163 -15.22 -22.48 -3.85
C TRP A 163 -13.73 -22.77 -3.75
N GLN A 164 -13.06 -22.94 -4.89
CA GLN A 164 -11.64 -23.20 -5.01
C GLN A 164 -10.84 -21.98 -5.48
N ASN A 165 -11.54 -20.94 -5.94
CA ASN A 165 -10.94 -19.69 -6.39
C ASN A 165 -11.19 -18.59 -5.33
N PRO A 166 -10.20 -18.26 -4.49
CA PRO A 166 -10.39 -17.33 -3.37
C PRO A 166 -10.70 -15.91 -3.83
N ALA A 167 -10.16 -15.47 -4.97
CA ALA A 167 -10.43 -14.15 -5.52
C ALA A 167 -11.84 -14.04 -6.08
N MET A 168 -12.30 -15.05 -6.81
CA MET A 168 -13.66 -15.12 -7.34
C MET A 168 -14.69 -15.21 -6.21
N LEU A 169 -14.42 -16.03 -5.19
CA LEU A 169 -15.30 -16.15 -4.03
C LEU A 169 -15.42 -14.83 -3.28
N ASN A 170 -14.29 -14.14 -3.03
CA ASN A 170 -14.32 -12.84 -2.37
C ASN A 170 -15.10 -11.80 -3.19
N ALA A 171 -14.88 -11.74 -4.50
CA ALA A 171 -15.61 -10.85 -5.41
C ALA A 171 -17.11 -11.11 -5.36
N ALA A 172 -17.53 -12.37 -5.52
CA ALA A 172 -18.93 -12.76 -5.51
C ALA A 172 -19.65 -12.42 -4.19
N LEU A 173 -18.98 -12.69 -3.06
CA LEU A 173 -19.52 -12.37 -1.72
C LEU A 173 -19.65 -10.87 -1.51
N LYS A 174 -18.65 -10.07 -1.90
CA LYS A 174 -18.67 -8.62 -1.77
C LYS A 174 -19.72 -7.98 -2.69
N PHE A 175 -19.76 -8.41 -3.95
CA PHE A 175 -20.78 -7.99 -4.91
C PHE A 175 -22.20 -8.30 -4.40
N ALA A 176 -22.46 -9.52 -3.96
CA ALA A 176 -23.75 -9.90 -3.42
C ALA A 176 -24.10 -9.13 -2.13
N ALA A 177 -23.13 -8.87 -1.25
CA ALA A 177 -23.34 -8.08 -0.05
C ALA A 177 -23.72 -6.62 -0.38
N ALA A 178 -23.12 -6.02 -1.39
CA ALA A 178 -23.46 -4.67 -1.84
C ALA A 178 -24.82 -4.66 -2.54
N GLU A 179 -25.00 -5.44 -3.61
CA GLU A 179 -26.16 -5.36 -4.50
C GLU A 179 -27.45 -5.91 -3.88
N LYS A 180 -27.34 -7.00 -3.09
CA LYS A 180 -28.54 -7.64 -2.52
C LYS A 180 -28.84 -7.22 -1.09
N HIS A 181 -27.84 -6.74 -0.36
CA HIS A 181 -27.98 -6.47 1.07
C HIS A 181 -27.60 -5.04 1.46
N GLY A 182 -27.27 -4.15 0.49
CA GLY A 182 -26.93 -2.76 0.73
C GLY A 182 -25.69 -2.59 1.61
N ARG A 183 -24.70 -3.49 1.48
CA ARG A 183 -23.43 -3.41 2.20
C ARG A 183 -22.37 -2.73 1.31
N ASP A 184 -22.52 -1.46 1.12
CA ASP A 184 -21.77 -0.60 0.22
C ASP A 184 -20.49 0.01 0.82
N ILE A 185 -20.17 -0.32 2.08
CA ILE A 185 -18.93 0.07 2.75
C ILE A 185 -18.12 -1.19 3.09
N GLU A 186 -16.88 -1.23 2.66
CA GLU A 186 -15.93 -2.27 3.04
C GLU A 186 -14.87 -1.72 3.98
N VAL A 187 -14.78 -2.30 5.19
CA VAL A 187 -13.76 -1.95 6.18
C VAL A 187 -12.67 -3.01 6.13
N MET A 188 -11.48 -2.67 5.62
CA MET A 188 -10.31 -3.53 5.67
C MET A 188 -9.61 -3.34 7.00
N MET A 189 -9.64 -4.36 7.88
CA MET A 189 -9.17 -4.29 9.27
C MET A 189 -8.17 -5.42 9.58
N PRO A 190 -6.90 -5.27 9.23
CA PRO A 190 -5.87 -6.21 9.63
C PRO A 190 -5.60 -6.14 11.15
N TYR A 191 -5.30 -7.29 11.73
CA TYR A 191 -4.77 -7.44 13.08
C TYR A 191 -3.26 -7.66 12.98
N GLY A 192 -2.55 -6.56 12.76
CA GLY A 192 -1.11 -6.48 12.59
C GLY A 192 -0.70 -5.16 11.95
N ASP A 193 0.12 -4.39 12.64
CA ASP A 193 0.49 -3.01 12.25
C ASP A 193 1.17 -2.94 10.86
N TYR A 194 1.99 -3.93 10.52
CA TYR A 194 2.67 -3.98 9.22
C TYR A 194 1.72 -4.15 8.02
N LEU A 195 0.50 -4.66 8.25
CA LEU A 195 -0.51 -4.83 7.21
C LEU A 195 -1.37 -3.58 6.98
N LYS A 196 -1.17 -2.52 7.78
CA LYS A 196 -1.88 -1.25 7.58
C LYS A 196 -1.68 -0.70 6.16
N SER A 197 -0.44 -0.69 5.66
CA SER A 197 -0.12 -0.19 4.32
C SER A 197 -0.72 -1.06 3.21
N VAL A 198 -0.95 -2.35 3.44
CA VAL A 198 -1.71 -3.21 2.52
C VAL A 198 -3.15 -2.73 2.41
N SER A 199 -3.77 -2.41 3.54
CA SER A 199 -5.13 -1.87 3.58
C SER A 199 -5.23 -0.49 2.90
N GLU A 200 -4.24 0.38 3.10
CA GLU A 200 -4.16 1.69 2.44
C GLU A 200 -4.00 1.56 0.90
N TRP A 201 -3.20 0.61 0.44
CA TRP A 201 -3.10 0.28 -0.98
C TRP A 201 -4.42 -0.28 -1.53
N TYR A 202 -5.08 -1.16 -0.78
CA TYR A 202 -6.36 -1.75 -1.18
C TYR A 202 -7.48 -0.72 -1.34
N ILE A 203 -7.47 0.36 -0.55
CA ILE A 203 -8.40 1.49 -0.74
C ILE A 203 -8.32 2.04 -2.15
N GLN A 204 -7.11 2.33 -2.63
CA GLN A 204 -6.91 2.83 -3.99
C GLN A 204 -7.33 1.78 -5.01
N LEU A 205 -6.91 0.53 -4.82
CA LEU A 205 -7.24 -0.56 -5.70
C LEU A 205 -8.77 -0.70 -5.90
N LEU A 206 -9.52 -0.70 -4.79
CA LEU A 206 -10.98 -0.83 -4.83
C LEU A 206 -11.65 0.43 -5.41
N ALA A 207 -11.33 1.61 -4.88
CA ALA A 207 -12.01 2.85 -5.21
C ALA A 207 -11.82 3.25 -6.68
N GLU A 208 -10.59 3.21 -7.19
CA GLU A 208 -10.31 3.58 -8.58
C GLU A 208 -10.78 2.53 -9.59
N SER A 209 -10.76 1.25 -9.21
CA SER A 209 -11.16 0.17 -10.12
C SER A 209 -12.67 0.03 -10.24
N LEU A 210 -13.39 0.13 -9.13
CA LEU A 210 -14.83 -0.13 -9.09
C LEU A 210 -15.70 1.12 -9.07
N GLY A 211 -15.15 2.29 -8.68
CA GLY A 211 -15.89 3.55 -8.69
C GLY A 211 -16.10 4.07 -10.10
N LYS A 212 -17.19 3.65 -10.77
CA LYS A 212 -17.49 3.96 -12.17
C LYS A 212 -18.87 4.55 -12.35
N GLN A 213 -18.94 5.65 -13.10
CA GLN A 213 -20.24 6.24 -13.47
C GLN A 213 -20.94 5.39 -14.52
N PHE A 214 -20.22 4.86 -15.49
CA PHE A 214 -20.77 4.10 -16.60
C PHE A 214 -20.27 2.65 -16.60
N ASN A 215 -21.12 1.75 -17.04
CA ASN A 215 -20.73 0.38 -17.33
C ASN A 215 -20.00 0.27 -18.70
N LYS A 216 -19.54 -0.93 -19.07
CA LYS A 216 -18.84 -1.19 -20.35
C LYS A 216 -19.67 -0.86 -21.59
N GLU A 217 -21.00 -0.89 -21.49
CA GLU A 217 -21.93 -0.53 -22.55
C GLU A 217 -22.27 0.97 -22.59
N GLY A 218 -21.74 1.78 -21.66
CA GLY A 218 -21.99 3.22 -21.57
C GLY A 218 -23.28 3.60 -20.86
N LYS A 219 -23.93 2.65 -20.17
CA LYS A 219 -25.10 2.91 -19.33
C LYS A 219 -24.65 3.47 -17.98
N GLU A 220 -25.32 4.51 -17.48
CA GLU A 220 -25.06 5.08 -16.18
C GLU A 220 -25.49 4.12 -15.06
N VAL A 221 -24.53 3.73 -14.21
CA VAL A 221 -24.70 2.79 -13.10
C VAL A 221 -24.26 3.36 -11.77
N CYS A 222 -23.30 4.29 -11.75
CA CYS A 222 -22.70 4.86 -10.53
C CYS A 222 -22.28 3.76 -9.53
N TYR A 223 -21.59 2.74 -10.03
CA TYR A 223 -21.14 1.60 -9.25
C TYR A 223 -19.95 1.96 -8.36
N GLY A 224 -19.77 1.23 -7.26
CA GLY A 224 -18.59 1.29 -6.40
C GLY A 224 -18.95 1.23 -4.92
N ARG A 225 -18.08 0.56 -4.16
CA ARG A 225 -18.17 0.48 -2.71
C ARG A 225 -17.20 1.47 -2.07
N THR A 226 -17.52 1.98 -0.89
CA THR A 226 -16.64 2.89 -0.14
C THR A 226 -15.66 2.08 0.72
N PRO A 227 -14.35 2.10 0.43
CA PRO A 227 -13.39 1.42 1.28
C PRO A 227 -13.00 2.28 2.50
N VAL A 228 -12.78 1.61 3.63
CA VAL A 228 -12.32 2.23 4.89
C VAL A 228 -11.15 1.42 5.44
N VAL A 229 -10.10 2.09 5.92
CA VAL A 229 -9.00 1.44 6.66
C VAL A 229 -9.31 1.47 8.15
N ALA A 230 -9.04 0.35 8.79
CA ALA A 230 -8.96 0.20 10.22
C ALA A 230 -7.78 -0.70 10.59
N VAL A 231 -7.32 -0.68 11.82
CA VAL A 231 -6.27 -1.57 12.35
C VAL A 231 -6.70 -2.10 13.72
N GLY A 232 -6.77 -3.41 13.86
CA GLY A 232 -6.94 -4.03 15.18
C GLY A 232 -5.60 -4.06 15.95
N THR A 233 -5.60 -3.76 17.25
CA THR A 233 -6.75 -3.46 18.13
C THR A 233 -7.10 -1.97 18.19
N THR A 234 -6.29 -1.07 17.68
CA THR A 234 -6.44 0.40 17.82
C THR A 234 -7.84 0.86 17.42
N ASP A 235 -8.29 0.45 16.24
CA ASP A 235 -9.59 0.90 15.71
C ASP A 235 -10.80 0.14 16.26
N MET A 236 -10.58 -0.90 17.08
CA MET A 236 -11.67 -1.42 17.91
C MET A 236 -12.20 -0.35 18.86
N HIS A 237 -11.31 0.50 19.37
CA HIS A 237 -11.71 1.60 20.26
C HIS A 237 -12.30 2.80 19.51
N ALA A 238 -11.95 2.98 18.24
CA ALA A 238 -12.38 4.13 17.44
C ALA A 238 -13.63 3.85 16.58
N GLN A 239 -13.76 2.67 15.98
CA GLN A 239 -14.74 2.41 14.94
C GLN A 239 -15.78 1.32 15.29
N THR A 240 -15.50 0.42 16.26
CA THR A 240 -16.37 -0.73 16.53
C THR A 240 -17.77 -0.34 16.99
N GLN A 241 -17.96 0.76 17.72
CA GLN A 241 -19.28 1.26 18.07
C GLN A 241 -20.14 1.45 16.81
N GLN A 242 -19.59 2.08 15.78
CA GLN A 242 -20.30 2.29 14.53
C GLN A 242 -20.51 0.98 13.74
N HIS A 243 -19.57 0.05 13.82
CA HIS A 243 -19.70 -1.26 13.17
C HIS A 243 -20.83 -2.07 13.82
N GLN A 244 -20.99 -1.99 15.14
CA GLN A 244 -21.99 -2.74 15.90
C GLN A 244 -23.39 -2.13 15.85
N GLU A 245 -23.53 -0.83 16.02
CA GLU A 245 -24.81 -0.16 16.21
C GLU A 245 -25.21 0.80 15.09
N GLY A 246 -24.23 1.19 14.24
CA GLY A 246 -24.49 2.07 13.09
C GLY A 246 -25.30 1.38 11.99
N LYS A 247 -25.48 2.08 10.85
CA LYS A 247 -26.20 1.55 9.68
C LYS A 247 -25.68 0.18 9.27
N LEU A 248 -26.60 -0.69 8.87
CA LEU A 248 -26.32 -2.05 8.35
C LEU A 248 -25.83 -1.99 6.90
N ASN A 249 -24.77 -1.23 6.62
CA ASN A 249 -24.24 -1.01 5.28
C ASN A 249 -22.75 -1.37 5.16
N LYS A 250 -22.20 -2.14 6.09
CA LYS A 250 -20.77 -2.46 6.11
C LYS A 250 -20.52 -3.97 6.02
N VAL A 251 -19.38 -4.31 5.43
CA VAL A 251 -18.69 -5.58 5.58
C VAL A 251 -17.34 -5.29 6.24
N VAL A 252 -17.01 -5.97 7.33
CA VAL A 252 -15.70 -5.86 7.96
C VAL A 252 -14.83 -7.03 7.52
N GLN A 253 -13.79 -6.73 6.78
CA GLN A 253 -12.82 -7.70 6.29
C GLN A 253 -11.62 -7.70 7.22
N PHE A 254 -11.49 -8.75 8.03
CA PHE A 254 -10.33 -8.96 8.88
C PHE A 254 -9.18 -9.60 8.10
N ILE A 255 -7.95 -9.29 8.49
CA ILE A 255 -6.75 -10.05 8.13
C ILE A 255 -6.11 -10.50 9.43
N ARG A 256 -5.88 -11.80 9.60
CA ARG A 256 -5.17 -12.38 10.73
C ARG A 256 -3.87 -13.04 10.31
N ILE A 257 -2.93 -13.12 11.23
CA ILE A 257 -1.67 -13.85 11.10
C ILE A 257 -1.72 -15.01 12.11
N ASP A 258 -1.60 -16.25 11.62
CA ASP A 258 -1.73 -17.43 12.48
C ASP A 258 -0.48 -17.66 13.32
N LYS A 259 0.71 -17.39 12.77
CA LYS A 259 1.99 -17.55 13.46
C LYS A 259 2.85 -16.30 13.33
N TRP A 260 3.29 -15.77 14.44
CA TRP A 260 4.18 -14.63 14.54
C TRP A 260 5.65 -15.08 14.58
N ALA A 261 6.54 -14.38 13.87
CA ALA A 261 7.96 -14.67 13.90
C ALA A 261 8.55 -14.44 15.30
N ASP A 262 8.14 -13.34 15.93
CA ASP A 262 8.50 -12.97 17.30
C ASP A 262 7.20 -12.78 18.09
N ASP A 263 6.84 -13.73 18.93
CA ASP A 263 5.65 -13.66 19.76
C ASP A 263 6.05 -13.49 21.24
N LEU A 264 5.81 -12.31 21.77
CA LEU A 264 6.23 -11.93 23.13
C LEU A 264 5.18 -12.39 24.16
N VAL A 265 5.65 -13.02 25.23
CA VAL A 265 4.80 -13.36 26.39
C VAL A 265 4.58 -12.13 27.26
N ILE A 266 3.34 -11.83 27.60
CA ILE A 266 2.96 -10.76 28.53
C ILE A 266 3.42 -11.16 29.94
N PRO A 267 4.37 -10.45 30.57
CA PRO A 267 4.90 -10.84 31.88
C PRO A 267 3.93 -10.45 33.00
N ASN A 268 3.95 -11.19 34.10
CA ASN A 268 3.27 -10.79 35.32
C ASN A 268 4.06 -9.71 36.10
N ALA A 269 4.16 -8.51 35.53
CA ALA A 269 4.96 -7.42 36.10
C ALA A 269 4.29 -6.75 37.33
N PHE A 270 2.99 -6.94 37.49
CA PHE A 270 2.19 -6.31 38.56
C PHE A 270 1.22 -7.33 39.18
N PRO A 271 1.70 -8.32 39.94
CA PRO A 271 0.88 -9.42 40.43
C PRO A 271 -0.26 -8.99 41.36
N GLU A 272 -0.10 -7.86 42.04
CA GLU A 272 -1.13 -7.29 42.92
C GLU A 272 -2.31 -6.64 42.14
N ALA A 273 -2.11 -6.31 40.86
CA ALA A 273 -3.14 -5.76 40.01
C ALA A 273 -3.89 -6.89 39.29
N LYS A 274 -4.92 -7.46 39.93
CA LYS A 274 -5.65 -8.64 39.48
C LYS A 274 -5.99 -8.62 37.98
N LYS A 275 -6.53 -7.50 37.47
CA LYS A 275 -6.90 -7.38 36.05
C LYS A 275 -5.69 -7.46 35.09
N LEU A 276 -4.50 -7.07 35.53
CA LEU A 276 -3.27 -7.21 34.75
C LEU A 276 -2.68 -8.62 34.87
N ALA A 277 -2.82 -9.22 36.06
CA ALA A 277 -2.44 -10.62 36.27
C ALA A 277 -3.29 -11.58 35.43
N ASP A 278 -4.55 -11.27 35.14
CA ASP A 278 -5.45 -12.09 34.34
C ASP A 278 -4.99 -12.23 32.86
N ILE A 279 -4.19 -11.29 32.33
CA ILE A 279 -3.61 -11.36 30.98
C ILE A 279 -2.15 -11.85 30.95
N ALA A 280 -1.53 -12.02 32.11
CA ALA A 280 -0.14 -12.48 32.21
C ALA A 280 -0.01 -13.95 31.78
N GLY A 281 1.11 -14.30 31.15
CA GLY A 281 1.39 -15.63 30.62
C GLY A 281 0.79 -15.90 29.22
N VAL A 282 -0.04 -15.01 28.70
CA VAL A 282 -0.56 -15.07 27.33
C VAL A 282 0.45 -14.40 26.39
N THR A 283 0.62 -14.91 25.16
CA THR A 283 1.43 -14.21 24.16
C THR A 283 0.64 -13.06 23.54
N MET A 284 1.36 -12.04 23.06
CA MET A 284 0.73 -10.88 22.41
C MET A 284 -0.03 -11.28 21.15
N GLY A 285 0.49 -12.24 20.37
CA GLY A 285 -0.18 -12.76 19.19
C GLY A 285 -1.50 -13.49 19.53
N ALA A 286 -1.49 -14.30 20.59
CA ALA A 286 -2.70 -14.98 21.07
C ALA A 286 -3.74 -13.96 21.60
N ALA A 287 -3.31 -12.94 22.36
CA ALA A 287 -4.20 -11.89 22.84
C ALA A 287 -4.82 -11.09 21.68
N LEU A 288 -4.03 -10.82 20.64
CA LEU A 288 -4.48 -10.11 19.44
C LEU A 288 -5.54 -10.94 18.67
N GLU A 289 -5.34 -12.27 18.55
CA GLU A 289 -6.32 -13.14 17.90
C GLU A 289 -7.62 -13.26 18.71
N VAL A 290 -7.53 -13.35 20.05
CA VAL A 290 -8.71 -13.31 20.92
C VAL A 290 -9.50 -12.01 20.75
N ALA A 291 -8.82 -10.87 20.65
CA ALA A 291 -9.48 -9.59 20.41
C ALA A 291 -10.18 -9.56 19.03
N ARG A 292 -9.51 -10.05 17.97
CA ARG A 292 -10.09 -10.16 16.62
C ARG A 292 -11.32 -11.08 16.62
N GLN A 293 -11.19 -12.26 17.19
CA GLN A 293 -12.28 -13.26 17.25
C GLN A 293 -13.48 -12.69 18.01
N SER A 294 -13.24 -12.06 19.17
CA SER A 294 -14.31 -11.44 19.97
C SER A 294 -15.04 -10.35 19.19
N ASN A 295 -14.32 -9.54 18.41
CA ASN A 295 -14.93 -8.54 17.54
C ASN A 295 -15.77 -9.18 16.43
N ALA A 296 -15.26 -10.23 15.78
CA ALA A 296 -15.99 -10.97 14.76
C ALA A 296 -17.26 -11.63 15.29
N ASP A 297 -17.18 -12.28 16.45
CA ASP A 297 -18.31 -12.94 17.10
C ASP A 297 -19.39 -11.93 17.53
N ALA A 298 -18.98 -10.77 18.05
CA ALA A 298 -19.88 -9.69 18.39
C ALA A 298 -20.59 -9.11 17.15
N LEU A 299 -19.88 -8.96 16.02
CA LEU A 299 -20.48 -8.57 14.75
C LEU A 299 -21.49 -9.61 14.26
N ALA A 300 -21.13 -10.89 14.29
CA ALA A 300 -22.00 -11.98 13.86
C ALA A 300 -23.29 -12.07 14.72
N SER A 301 -23.17 -11.89 16.04
CA SER A 301 -24.34 -11.89 16.95
C SER A 301 -25.34 -10.76 16.64
N ASN A 302 -24.86 -9.66 16.07
CA ASN A 302 -25.66 -8.52 15.62
C ASN A 302 -25.99 -8.56 14.11
N LYS A 303 -25.82 -9.73 13.46
CA LYS A 303 -26.09 -9.92 12.03
C LYS A 303 -25.30 -8.96 11.13
N ARG A 304 -24.11 -8.55 11.57
CA ARG A 304 -23.16 -7.73 10.83
C ARG A 304 -22.25 -8.63 10.01
N TYR A 305 -22.01 -8.25 8.77
CA TYR A 305 -21.19 -9.07 7.87
C TYR A 305 -19.70 -8.86 8.16
N SER A 306 -19.00 -9.96 8.30
CA SER A 306 -17.54 -9.98 8.37
C SER A 306 -16.98 -11.20 7.64
N ALA A 307 -15.74 -11.08 7.20
CA ALA A 307 -14.97 -12.17 6.63
C ALA A 307 -13.51 -12.09 7.13
N VAL A 308 -12.75 -13.16 6.97
CA VAL A 308 -11.36 -13.23 7.45
C VAL A 308 -10.46 -13.74 6.32
N PHE A 309 -9.41 -13.00 6.01
CA PHE A 309 -8.24 -13.53 5.31
C PHE A 309 -7.25 -14.03 6.35
N ALA A 310 -6.92 -15.31 6.30
CA ALA A 310 -5.97 -15.94 7.20
C ALA A 310 -4.63 -16.12 6.51
N LEU A 311 -3.59 -15.48 7.04
CA LEU A 311 -2.21 -15.67 6.61
C LEU A 311 -1.55 -16.65 7.58
N PRO A 312 -0.98 -17.77 7.10
CA PRO A 312 -0.25 -18.71 7.98
C PRO A 312 0.88 -18.00 8.74
N GLU A 313 1.63 -17.15 8.06
CA GLU A 313 2.70 -16.29 8.59
C GLU A 313 2.80 -15.01 7.75
N LEU A 314 3.36 -13.95 8.30
CA LEU A 314 3.66 -12.75 7.52
C LEU A 314 5.05 -12.91 6.86
N THR A 315 5.10 -13.54 5.72
CA THR A 315 6.29 -13.75 4.90
C THR A 315 6.16 -13.06 3.55
N PRO A 316 7.25 -12.85 2.80
CA PRO A 316 7.17 -12.37 1.41
C PRO A 316 6.24 -13.23 0.55
N TYR A 317 6.29 -14.56 0.70
CA TYR A 317 5.42 -15.48 -0.04
C TYR A 317 3.93 -15.22 0.22
N HIS A 318 3.50 -15.22 1.49
CA HIS A 318 2.09 -15.01 1.83
C HIS A 318 1.61 -13.58 1.57
N LEU A 319 2.53 -12.60 1.61
CA LEU A 319 2.22 -11.24 1.16
C LEU A 319 1.96 -11.21 -0.35
N GLY A 320 2.75 -11.94 -1.15
CA GLY A 320 2.53 -12.10 -2.59
C GLY A 320 1.17 -12.72 -2.91
N GLU A 321 0.82 -13.81 -2.21
CA GLU A 321 -0.51 -14.44 -2.33
C GLU A 321 -1.65 -13.45 -2.04
N LEU A 322 -1.56 -12.73 -0.91
CA LEU A 322 -2.61 -11.79 -0.49
C LEU A 322 -2.81 -10.65 -1.51
N LEU A 323 -1.72 -10.00 -1.92
CA LEU A 323 -1.82 -8.87 -2.84
C LEU A 323 -2.34 -9.30 -4.22
N TYR A 324 -1.91 -10.46 -4.72
CA TYR A 324 -2.41 -10.99 -5.98
C TYR A 324 -3.89 -11.36 -5.90
N MET A 325 -4.31 -12.06 -4.85
CA MET A 325 -5.71 -12.41 -4.60
C MET A 325 -6.61 -11.16 -4.55
N LEU A 326 -6.17 -10.10 -3.86
CA LEU A 326 -6.92 -8.85 -3.77
C LEU A 326 -7.04 -8.16 -5.15
N ALA A 327 -5.97 -8.14 -5.95
CA ALA A 327 -5.99 -7.57 -7.29
C ALA A 327 -6.95 -8.34 -8.21
N MET A 328 -6.88 -9.66 -8.20
CA MET A 328 -7.78 -10.53 -8.99
C MET A 328 -9.23 -10.43 -8.53
N SER A 329 -9.47 -10.34 -7.21
CA SER A 329 -10.83 -10.15 -6.69
C SER A 329 -11.49 -8.88 -7.22
N ILE A 330 -10.74 -7.78 -7.31
CA ILE A 330 -11.26 -6.53 -7.88
C ILE A 330 -11.52 -6.65 -9.38
N ALA A 331 -10.69 -7.38 -10.12
CA ALA A 331 -10.94 -7.66 -11.54
C ALA A 331 -12.23 -8.47 -11.74
N TYR A 332 -12.41 -9.55 -10.97
CA TYR A 332 -13.65 -10.35 -11.01
C TYR A 332 -14.89 -9.54 -10.60
N GLU A 333 -14.79 -8.68 -9.59
CA GLU A 333 -15.93 -7.85 -9.20
C GLU A 333 -16.27 -6.82 -10.29
N GLY A 334 -15.27 -6.27 -10.99
CA GLY A 334 -15.48 -5.42 -12.15
C GLY A 334 -16.28 -6.11 -13.28
N GLU A 335 -15.98 -7.39 -13.54
CA GLU A 335 -16.74 -8.21 -14.48
C GLU A 335 -18.19 -8.45 -14.02
N LEU A 336 -18.38 -8.79 -12.72
CA LEU A 336 -19.73 -8.97 -12.16
C LEU A 336 -20.56 -7.70 -12.20
N ALA A 337 -19.94 -6.54 -12.06
CA ALA A 337 -20.58 -5.23 -12.10
C ALA A 337 -20.67 -4.63 -13.51
N ASP A 338 -20.14 -5.32 -14.52
CA ASP A 338 -20.04 -4.84 -15.91
C ASP A 338 -19.31 -3.49 -16.04
N VAL A 339 -18.28 -3.24 -15.22
CA VAL A 339 -17.47 -2.01 -15.28
C VAL A 339 -16.00 -2.32 -15.66
N ASP A 340 -15.34 -1.35 -16.30
CA ASP A 340 -13.90 -1.47 -16.57
C ASP A 340 -13.09 -1.19 -15.30
N ALA A 341 -12.57 -2.26 -14.69
CA ALA A 341 -11.76 -2.16 -13.48
C ALA A 341 -10.35 -1.59 -13.70
N PHE A 342 -9.90 -1.41 -14.95
CA PHE A 342 -8.53 -1.06 -15.28
C PHE A 342 -8.32 0.39 -15.70
N ASP A 343 -9.39 1.14 -15.99
CA ASP A 343 -9.34 2.57 -16.27
C ASP A 343 -9.69 3.44 -15.04
N GLN A 344 -9.57 4.78 -15.16
CA GLN A 344 -9.90 5.74 -14.11
C GLN A 344 -10.30 7.10 -14.70
N PRO A 345 -11.38 7.21 -15.50
CA PRO A 345 -11.75 8.45 -16.20
C PRO A 345 -12.07 9.61 -15.25
N GLY A 346 -12.59 9.33 -14.05
CA GLY A 346 -12.94 10.34 -13.05
C GLY A 346 -11.75 11.18 -12.55
N VAL A 347 -10.55 10.61 -12.57
CA VAL A 347 -9.32 11.30 -12.13
C VAL A 347 -8.91 12.44 -13.07
N GLU A 348 -9.31 12.39 -14.34
CA GLU A 348 -8.96 13.42 -15.33
C GLU A 348 -9.68 14.75 -15.11
N ALA A 349 -10.81 14.74 -14.40
CA ALA A 349 -11.60 15.96 -14.15
C ALA A 349 -10.82 17.00 -13.35
N TYR A 350 -10.22 16.62 -12.21
CA TYR A 350 -9.46 17.57 -11.39
C TYR A 350 -8.14 17.98 -12.07
N LYS A 351 -7.49 17.10 -12.83
CA LYS A 351 -6.24 17.42 -13.54
C LYS A 351 -6.44 18.55 -14.55
N ARG A 352 -7.55 18.50 -15.32
CA ARG A 352 -7.91 19.55 -16.27
C ARG A 352 -8.13 20.90 -15.61
N ILE A 353 -8.67 20.92 -14.39
CA ILE A 353 -8.90 22.16 -13.62
C ILE A 353 -7.60 22.66 -12.99
N MET A 354 -6.75 21.76 -12.49
CA MET A 354 -5.53 22.08 -11.76
C MET A 354 -4.49 22.77 -12.64
N GLY A 355 -4.30 22.29 -13.87
CA GLY A 355 -3.26 22.82 -14.77
C GLY A 355 -3.32 24.35 -14.98
N PRO A 356 -4.46 24.91 -15.41
CA PRO A 356 -4.61 26.37 -15.55
C PRO A 356 -4.41 27.14 -14.24
N LYS A 357 -4.86 26.60 -13.10
CA LYS A 357 -4.67 27.24 -11.78
C LYS A 357 -3.19 27.32 -11.38
N LEU A 358 -2.42 26.25 -11.64
CA LEU A 358 -0.97 26.26 -11.40
C LEU A 358 -0.24 27.27 -12.30
N GLN A 359 -0.66 27.40 -13.55
CA GLN A 359 -0.10 28.41 -14.46
C GLN A 359 -0.38 29.82 -13.96
N ALA A 360 -1.56 30.11 -13.45
CA ALA A 360 -1.93 31.42 -12.92
C ALA A 360 -1.13 31.85 -11.67
N LEU A 361 -0.49 30.92 -10.97
CA LEU A 361 0.40 31.24 -9.85
C LEU A 361 1.78 31.77 -10.29
N LYS A 362 2.13 31.64 -11.57
CA LYS A 362 3.42 32.07 -12.13
C LYS A 362 3.37 33.45 -12.76
N GLY A 363 2.19 33.99 -12.97
CA GLY A 363 1.97 35.31 -13.56
C GLY A 363 1.74 36.35 -12.56
#